data_8ede39dc0756578c3e5c19faa37eec3b
#
_entry.id   8ede39dc0756578c3e5c19faa37eec3b
#
_cell.length_a   1.000
_cell.length_b   1.000
_cell.length_c   1.000
_cell.angle_alpha   90.00
_cell.angle_beta   90.00
_cell.angle_gamma   90.00
#
_symmetry.space_group_name_H-M   'P 1'
#
loop_
_entity.id
_entity.type
_entity.pdbx_description
1 polymer ?
#
loop_
_entity_poly.entity_id
_entity_poly.type
_entity_poly.pdbx_seq_one_letter_code
_entity_poly.pdbx_strand_id
1 'polypeptide(L)'
;MAQRSSQSQSQSQSQTRSRSHAQPHAEKLPDGNGLGPHRVVVIVDRNSNPFELGCATEVFGLRRPELGRDLYDFRLCSPEPRTLMRDGFFTLTGVAALGAADTADTLIVPNRPDVEVPRRPAVLDAIRRAHARGARLIGFCSGAFTLAEAGVLDGRRATAHWQWADDFRARFPSVRLEPDVLFVDDGDILTAAGSAAALDLGLHVVRRDHGAEVANAVSRRLVFAAHRDGGQRQFVERPVPDQPDESLAPLLAWAQERLDAPLAVADLAAHAAVSAATLHRRFRAQLGTTPLAWLTGERVALACRLIERGESRFDVVARASGLGTAAHLRALMRRETGLAPSDYRRRFGPSAG
;
A
#
# COMPACT_ATOMS: atom_id res chain seq x y z
N MET A 1 43.63 -53.41 50.21
CA MET A 1 44.49 -52.34 50.72
C MET A 1 44.50 -51.25 49.66
N ALA A 2 43.72 -50.30 49.83
CA ALA A 2 43.88 -48.91 50.28
C ALA A 2 44.98 -48.17 49.51
N GLN A 3 44.57 -47.21 48.72
CA GLN A 3 44.75 -45.78 49.05
C GLN A 3 44.03 -44.84 48.03
N ARG A 4 43.35 -43.90 48.61
CA ARG A 4 42.70 -42.79 47.97
C ARG A 4 43.73 -41.73 47.57
N SER A 5 43.56 -41.10 46.45
CA SER A 5 44.09 -39.73 46.18
C SER A 5 43.06 -38.88 45.51
N SER A 6 42.64 -37.91 46.24
CA SER A 6 41.74 -36.82 45.84
C SER A 6 42.48 -35.84 44.93
N GLN A 7 41.89 -35.49 43.77
CA GLN A 7 42.31 -34.34 43.02
C GLN A 7 41.08 -33.39 42.87
N SER A 8 41.25 -32.27 43.50
CA SER A 8 40.36 -31.13 43.40
C SER A 8 40.45 -30.47 42.01
N GLN A 9 39.34 -30.45 41.27
CA GLN A 9 39.23 -29.64 40.08
C GLN A 9 38.57 -28.31 40.42
N SER A 10 39.32 -27.24 40.28
CA SER A 10 38.86 -25.88 40.33
C SER A 10 38.08 -25.54 39.04
N GLN A 11 36.78 -25.32 39.15
CA GLN A 11 35.98 -24.81 38.06
C GLN A 11 36.13 -23.27 38.02
N SER A 12 36.76 -22.74 36.97
CA SER A 12 36.73 -21.34 36.63
C SER A 12 35.45 -21.05 35.86
N GLN A 13 34.50 -20.35 36.49
CA GLN A 13 33.31 -19.83 35.83
C GLN A 13 33.69 -18.57 35.05
N SER A 14 33.74 -18.66 33.71
CA SER A 14 33.77 -17.51 32.83
C SER A 14 32.36 -16.93 32.70
N GLN A 15 32.13 -15.81 33.38
CA GLN A 15 30.91 -14.99 33.18
C GLN A 15 30.99 -14.30 31.84
N THR A 16 30.24 -14.81 30.87
CA THR A 16 29.97 -14.12 29.61
C THR A 16 28.94 -13.00 29.88
N ARG A 17 29.43 -11.75 29.96
CA ARG A 17 28.57 -10.57 30.00
C ARG A 17 27.86 -10.44 28.68
N SER A 18 26.56 -10.76 28.63
CA SER A 18 25.65 -10.44 27.58
C SER A 18 25.53 -8.90 27.48
N ARG A 19 26.07 -8.32 26.41
CA ARG A 19 25.82 -6.91 26.06
C ARG A 19 24.40 -6.81 25.55
N SER A 20 23.51 -6.27 26.35
CA SER A 20 22.19 -5.86 25.92
C SER A 20 22.37 -4.74 24.87
N HIS A 21 22.01 -5.01 23.61
CA HIS A 21 21.86 -3.98 22.61
C HIS A 21 20.61 -3.18 23.00
N ALA A 22 20.81 -1.98 23.52
CA ALA A 22 19.74 -1.03 23.67
C ALA A 22 19.23 -0.68 22.27
N GLN A 23 17.97 -1.03 21.98
CA GLN A 23 17.27 -0.57 20.79
C GLN A 23 17.15 0.96 20.88
N PRO A 24 17.40 1.70 19.77
CA PRO A 24 17.16 3.13 19.76
C PRO A 24 15.68 3.40 20.05
N HIS A 25 15.41 4.26 21.00
CA HIS A 25 14.08 4.76 21.30
C HIS A 25 13.43 5.27 20.00
N ALA A 26 12.34 4.65 19.59
CA ALA A 26 11.52 5.17 18.51
C ALA A 26 10.96 6.53 18.94
N GLU A 27 11.38 7.58 18.28
CA GLU A 27 10.87 8.91 18.46
C GLU A 27 9.37 8.89 18.11
N LYS A 28 8.53 9.30 19.04
CA LYS A 28 7.08 9.27 18.93
C LYS A 28 6.65 10.22 17.81
N LEU A 29 6.12 9.70 16.72
CA LEU A 29 5.55 10.51 15.64
C LEU A 29 4.36 11.33 16.17
N PRO A 30 4.19 12.60 15.76
CA PRO A 30 3.13 13.45 16.28
C PRO A 30 1.74 12.92 15.92
N ASP A 31 0.84 12.97 16.90
CA ASP A 31 -0.57 12.59 16.73
C ASP A 31 -1.24 13.55 15.74
N GLY A 32 -1.81 13.01 14.66
CA GLY A 32 -2.60 13.81 13.73
C GLY A 32 -3.88 14.35 14.40
N ASN A 33 -4.13 15.64 14.22
CA ASN A 33 -5.35 16.38 14.52
C ASN A 33 -6.38 15.69 15.43
N GLY A 34 -6.36 15.96 16.73
CA GLY A 34 -7.41 15.93 17.77
C GLY A 34 -8.71 15.12 17.64
N LEU A 35 -8.94 14.42 16.57
CA LEU A 35 -9.99 13.44 16.32
C LEU A 35 -9.36 12.06 16.56
N GLY A 36 -10.08 11.15 17.23
CA GLY A 36 -9.61 9.77 17.48
C GLY A 36 -9.12 9.06 16.21
N PRO A 37 -8.52 7.88 16.31
CA PRO A 37 -7.93 7.18 15.16
C PRO A 37 -8.97 6.98 14.06
N HIS A 38 -8.56 7.21 12.80
CA HIS A 38 -9.39 7.04 11.62
C HIS A 38 -9.98 5.61 11.54
N ARG A 39 -11.30 5.50 11.47
CA ARG A 39 -12.01 4.21 11.54
C ARG A 39 -12.11 3.57 10.17
N VAL A 40 -11.49 2.41 10.04
CA VAL A 40 -11.56 1.57 8.85
C VAL A 40 -12.45 0.38 9.13
N VAL A 41 -13.54 0.25 8.40
CA VAL A 41 -14.48 -0.86 8.54
C VAL A 41 -14.49 -1.67 7.24
N VAL A 42 -14.40 -2.99 7.36
CA VAL A 42 -14.52 -3.92 6.22
C VAL A 42 -15.84 -4.65 6.32
N ILE A 43 -16.66 -4.57 5.26
CA ILE A 43 -17.87 -5.39 5.14
C ILE A 43 -17.47 -6.77 4.62
N VAL A 44 -17.65 -7.80 5.46
CA VAL A 44 -17.44 -9.19 5.06
C VAL A 44 -18.80 -9.84 4.83
N ASP A 45 -19.10 -10.20 3.59
CA ASP A 45 -20.31 -10.91 3.22
C ASP A 45 -19.97 -12.37 2.84
N ARG A 46 -20.99 -13.20 2.72
CA ARG A 46 -20.84 -14.61 2.30
C ARG A 46 -20.02 -14.68 1.00
N ASN A 47 -19.15 -15.67 0.91
CA ASN A 47 -18.20 -15.89 -0.18
C ASN A 47 -17.12 -14.82 -0.37
N SER A 48 -16.94 -13.88 0.59
CA SER A 48 -15.79 -12.98 0.55
C SER A 48 -14.47 -13.75 0.48
N ASN A 49 -13.52 -13.23 -0.31
CA ASN A 49 -12.22 -13.85 -0.48
C ASN A 49 -11.32 -13.58 0.74
N PRO A 50 -10.81 -14.64 1.41
CA PRO A 50 -9.90 -14.47 2.55
C PRO A 50 -8.63 -13.69 2.23
N PHE A 51 -8.13 -13.72 0.99
CA PHE A 51 -6.89 -13.05 0.62
C PHE A 51 -7.01 -11.52 0.69
N GLU A 52 -8.05 -10.93 0.08
CA GLU A 52 -8.25 -9.47 0.14
C GLU A 52 -8.66 -9.02 1.55
N LEU A 53 -9.36 -9.87 2.31
CA LEU A 53 -9.59 -9.62 3.73
C LEU A 53 -8.28 -9.60 4.51
N GLY A 54 -7.35 -10.54 4.21
CA GLY A 54 -6.00 -10.56 4.75
C GLY A 54 -5.21 -9.31 4.39
N CYS A 55 -5.27 -8.85 3.14
CA CYS A 55 -4.64 -7.59 2.71
C CYS A 55 -5.16 -6.39 3.51
N ALA A 56 -6.46 -6.26 3.70
CA ALA A 56 -7.05 -5.19 4.50
C ALA A 56 -6.62 -5.27 5.96
N THR A 57 -6.63 -6.48 6.55
CA THR A 57 -6.21 -6.71 7.93
C THR A 57 -4.74 -6.38 8.14
N GLU A 58 -3.88 -6.83 7.23
CA GLU A 58 -2.44 -6.56 7.30
C GLU A 58 -2.12 -5.07 7.19
N VAL A 59 -2.74 -4.36 6.26
CA VAL A 59 -2.44 -2.94 6.04
C VAL A 59 -3.04 -2.06 7.13
N PHE A 60 -4.31 -2.26 7.48
CA PHE A 60 -5.08 -1.34 8.32
C PHE A 60 -5.30 -1.86 9.74
N GLY A 61 -5.30 -3.19 9.97
CA GLY A 61 -5.74 -3.79 11.23
C GLY A 61 -4.62 -4.14 12.19
N LEU A 62 -3.42 -4.47 11.70
CA LEU A 62 -2.34 -4.90 12.57
C LEU A 62 -1.73 -3.73 13.34
N ARG A 63 -1.54 -3.94 14.64
CA ARG A 63 -0.77 -3.02 15.48
C ARG A 63 0.69 -3.00 15.06
N ARG A 64 1.28 -1.80 15.07
CA ARG A 64 2.67 -1.55 14.72
C ARG A 64 3.34 -0.76 15.83
N PRO A 65 3.78 -1.47 16.93
CA PRO A 65 4.39 -0.82 18.09
C PRO A 65 5.59 0.07 17.70
N GLU A 66 6.30 -0.31 16.63
CA GLU A 66 7.44 0.43 16.09
C GLU A 66 7.08 1.84 15.58
N LEU A 67 5.81 2.12 15.33
CA LEU A 67 5.32 3.45 14.92
C LEU A 67 4.87 4.32 16.11
N GLY A 68 4.88 3.76 17.34
CA GLY A 68 4.52 4.49 18.56
C GLY A 68 3.06 4.92 18.67
N ARG A 69 2.20 4.58 17.68
CA ARG A 69 0.77 4.89 17.65
C ARG A 69 -0.01 3.87 16.82
N ASP A 70 -1.31 3.75 17.08
CA ASP A 70 -2.23 3.05 16.20
C ASP A 70 -2.57 3.95 15.00
N LEU A 71 -2.46 3.41 13.78
CA LEU A 71 -2.77 4.16 12.55
C LEU A 71 -4.27 4.26 12.32
N TYR A 72 -5.00 3.19 12.62
CA TYR A 72 -6.43 3.06 12.35
C TYR A 72 -7.15 2.31 13.47
N ASP A 73 -8.43 2.66 13.71
CA ASP A 73 -9.39 1.80 14.44
C ASP A 73 -10.03 0.86 13.41
N PHE A 74 -9.51 -0.36 13.33
CA PHE A 74 -9.91 -1.35 12.32
C PHE A 74 -10.96 -2.30 12.83
N ARG A 75 -12.05 -2.49 12.07
CA ARG A 75 -13.14 -3.39 12.41
C ARG A 75 -13.63 -4.18 11.20
N LEU A 76 -14.04 -5.41 11.46
CA LEU A 76 -14.79 -6.23 10.51
C LEU A 76 -16.27 -6.17 10.90
N CYS A 77 -17.15 -6.07 9.89
CA CYS A 77 -18.59 -6.20 10.11
C CYS A 77 -19.23 -7.12 9.07
N SER A 78 -20.36 -7.72 9.42
CA SER A 78 -21.08 -8.63 8.54
C SER A 78 -22.59 -8.47 8.70
N PRO A 79 -23.37 -8.70 7.63
CA PRO A 79 -24.82 -8.81 7.72
C PRO A 79 -25.28 -10.08 8.47
N GLU A 80 -24.39 -11.05 8.67
CA GLU A 80 -24.67 -12.32 9.34
C GLU A 80 -23.72 -12.55 10.52
N PRO A 81 -24.20 -13.11 11.65
CA PRO A 81 -23.33 -13.43 12.79
C PRO A 81 -22.32 -14.56 12.51
N ARG A 82 -22.57 -15.34 11.46
CA ARG A 82 -21.72 -16.44 10.96
C ARG A 82 -21.61 -16.31 9.45
N THR A 83 -20.46 -15.91 8.96
CA THR A 83 -20.21 -15.67 7.52
C THR A 83 -19.31 -16.75 6.95
N LEU A 84 -19.87 -17.57 6.06
CA LEU A 84 -19.10 -18.58 5.34
C LEU A 84 -18.23 -17.89 4.28
N MET A 85 -16.93 -18.08 4.38
CA MET A 85 -15.97 -17.52 3.43
C MET A 85 -15.94 -18.32 2.14
N ARG A 86 -15.29 -17.78 1.11
CA ARG A 86 -15.15 -18.39 -0.22
C ARG A 86 -14.77 -19.87 -0.13
N ASP A 87 -15.39 -20.67 -0.99
CA ASP A 87 -15.15 -22.11 -1.15
C ASP A 87 -15.29 -22.92 0.17
N GLY A 88 -15.92 -22.33 1.19
CA GLY A 88 -16.13 -22.98 2.47
C GLY A 88 -14.85 -23.16 3.31
N PHE A 89 -13.78 -22.43 3.02
CA PHE A 89 -12.49 -22.55 3.71
C PHE A 89 -12.62 -22.43 5.23
N PHE A 90 -13.42 -21.49 5.69
CA PHE A 90 -13.76 -21.33 7.11
C PHE A 90 -15.01 -20.46 7.29
N THR A 91 -15.51 -20.42 8.51
CA THR A 91 -16.61 -19.53 8.91
C THR A 91 -16.06 -18.43 9.81
N LEU A 92 -16.27 -17.18 9.43
CA LEU A 92 -15.96 -16.02 10.25
C LEU A 92 -17.09 -15.79 11.27
N THR A 93 -16.72 -15.58 12.53
CA THR A 93 -17.63 -15.30 13.64
C THR A 93 -17.06 -14.22 14.57
N GLY A 94 -17.87 -13.64 15.41
CA GLY A 94 -17.40 -12.67 16.41
C GLY A 94 -17.06 -11.29 15.83
N VAL A 95 -17.49 -11.00 14.59
CA VAL A 95 -17.36 -9.66 13.98
C VAL A 95 -18.58 -8.79 14.35
N ALA A 96 -18.44 -7.47 14.18
CA ALA A 96 -19.52 -6.53 14.45
C ALA A 96 -20.70 -6.75 13.48
N ALA A 97 -21.89 -6.33 13.90
CA ALA A 97 -23.05 -6.26 13.01
C ALA A 97 -22.81 -5.19 11.92
N LEU A 98 -23.55 -5.30 10.81
CA LEU A 98 -23.43 -4.40 9.64
C LEU A 98 -23.56 -2.91 9.98
N GLY A 99 -24.28 -2.55 11.04
CA GLY A 99 -24.40 -1.18 11.55
C GLY A 99 -23.05 -0.52 11.91
N ALA A 100 -21.98 -1.29 12.12
CA ALA A 100 -20.65 -0.72 12.31
C ALA A 100 -20.16 0.08 11.07
N ALA A 101 -20.64 -0.25 9.86
CA ALA A 101 -20.37 0.50 8.65
C ALA A 101 -20.86 1.97 8.74
N ASP A 102 -21.86 2.25 9.56
CA ASP A 102 -22.39 3.59 9.77
C ASP A 102 -21.45 4.50 10.57
N THR A 103 -20.38 3.98 11.13
CA THR A 103 -19.35 4.77 11.84
C THR A 103 -18.03 4.88 11.09
N ALA A 104 -17.91 4.27 9.91
CA ALA A 104 -16.68 4.23 9.14
C ALA A 104 -16.28 5.60 8.61
N ASP A 105 -14.98 5.94 8.71
CA ASP A 105 -14.34 7.02 7.97
C ASP A 105 -13.79 6.48 6.63
N THR A 106 -13.42 5.19 6.59
CA THR A 106 -13.17 4.40 5.37
C THR A 106 -13.94 3.09 5.45
N LEU A 107 -14.70 2.79 4.39
CA LEU A 107 -15.44 1.53 4.24
C LEU A 107 -14.82 0.71 3.12
N ILE A 108 -14.40 -0.52 3.41
CA ILE A 108 -13.78 -1.43 2.45
C ILE A 108 -14.74 -2.54 2.09
N VAL A 109 -14.88 -2.79 0.79
CA VAL A 109 -15.66 -3.90 0.23
C VAL A 109 -14.68 -4.85 -0.48
N PRO A 110 -14.38 -6.02 0.09
CA PRO A 110 -13.48 -6.99 -0.50
C PRO A 110 -14.12 -7.77 -1.65
N ASN A 111 -13.31 -8.59 -2.30
CA ASN A 111 -13.75 -9.47 -3.38
C ASN A 111 -14.81 -10.48 -2.91
N ARG A 112 -15.80 -10.64 -3.78
CA ARG A 112 -16.78 -11.71 -3.76
C ARG A 112 -16.92 -12.26 -5.20
N PRO A 113 -16.49 -13.50 -5.46
CA PRO A 113 -16.30 -14.03 -6.84
C PRO A 113 -17.60 -14.25 -7.61
N ASP A 114 -18.73 -14.42 -6.93
CA ASP A 114 -20.06 -14.61 -7.51
C ASP A 114 -20.65 -13.28 -7.98
N VAL A 115 -20.05 -12.68 -8.99
CA VAL A 115 -20.42 -11.35 -9.49
C VAL A 115 -21.83 -11.29 -10.07
N GLU A 116 -22.37 -12.41 -10.55
CA GLU A 116 -23.73 -12.51 -11.09
C GLU A 116 -24.82 -12.50 -10.00
N VAL A 117 -24.45 -12.86 -8.76
CA VAL A 117 -25.41 -12.91 -7.65
C VAL A 117 -25.63 -11.49 -7.12
N PRO A 118 -26.87 -10.96 -7.14
CA PRO A 118 -27.17 -9.64 -6.58
C PRO A 118 -26.70 -9.50 -5.14
N ARG A 119 -26.26 -8.32 -4.78
CA ARG A 119 -25.83 -8.01 -3.42
C ARG A 119 -27.05 -7.82 -2.52
N ARG A 120 -26.87 -8.13 -1.23
CA ARG A 120 -27.94 -7.92 -0.24
C ARG A 120 -28.31 -6.44 -0.16
N PRO A 121 -29.60 -6.08 -0.21
CA PRO A 121 -30.02 -4.67 -0.11
C PRO A 121 -29.42 -3.96 1.11
N ALA A 122 -29.38 -4.65 2.27
CA ALA A 122 -28.80 -4.08 3.49
C ALA A 122 -27.31 -3.69 3.34
N VAL A 123 -26.51 -4.44 2.55
CA VAL A 123 -25.11 -4.12 2.27
C VAL A 123 -25.03 -2.90 1.36
N LEU A 124 -25.84 -2.85 0.29
CA LEU A 124 -25.89 -1.71 -0.62
C LEU A 124 -26.33 -0.43 0.11
N ASP A 125 -27.30 -0.54 0.98
CA ASP A 125 -27.79 0.61 1.78
C ASP A 125 -26.73 1.09 2.79
N ALA A 126 -25.96 0.18 3.40
CA ALA A 126 -24.85 0.54 4.28
C ALA A 126 -23.76 1.31 3.52
N ILE A 127 -23.41 0.88 2.29
CA ILE A 127 -22.46 1.58 1.41
C ILE A 127 -22.97 2.98 1.07
N ARG A 128 -24.24 3.11 0.65
CA ARG A 128 -24.86 4.41 0.32
C ARG A 128 -24.84 5.36 1.51
N ARG A 129 -25.22 4.88 2.70
CA ARG A 129 -25.20 5.70 3.90
C ARG A 129 -23.78 6.12 4.29
N ALA A 130 -22.79 5.22 4.21
CA ALA A 130 -21.40 5.57 4.46
C ALA A 130 -20.91 6.65 3.50
N HIS A 131 -21.16 6.49 2.20
CA HIS A 131 -20.79 7.47 1.18
C HIS A 131 -21.48 8.83 1.41
N ALA A 132 -22.78 8.84 1.69
CA ALA A 132 -23.54 10.06 1.97
C ALA A 132 -23.02 10.84 3.19
N ARG A 133 -22.35 10.17 4.14
CA ARG A 133 -21.69 10.81 5.28
C ARG A 133 -20.28 11.31 4.96
N GLY A 134 -19.78 11.09 3.75
CA GLY A 134 -18.43 11.47 3.33
C GLY A 134 -17.34 10.43 3.68
N ALA A 135 -17.71 9.19 4.01
CA ALA A 135 -16.74 8.12 4.18
C ALA A 135 -16.05 7.80 2.85
N ARG A 136 -14.74 7.57 2.91
CA ARG A 136 -13.99 7.02 1.79
C ARG A 136 -14.42 5.57 1.53
N LEU A 137 -14.70 5.24 0.27
CA LEU A 137 -15.04 3.89 -0.14
C LEU A 137 -13.86 3.22 -0.84
N ILE A 138 -13.62 1.95 -0.55
CA ILE A 138 -12.59 1.15 -1.21
C ILE A 138 -13.21 -0.16 -1.69
N GLY A 139 -13.08 -0.45 -2.99
CA GLY A 139 -13.46 -1.71 -3.59
C GLY A 139 -12.24 -2.52 -4.02
N PHE A 140 -12.06 -3.73 -3.50
CA PHE A 140 -11.02 -4.65 -3.97
C PHE A 140 -11.61 -5.64 -4.97
N CYS A 141 -10.97 -5.77 -6.14
CA CYS A 141 -11.33 -6.75 -7.16
C CYS A 141 -12.82 -6.63 -7.55
N SER A 142 -13.62 -7.70 -7.37
CA SER A 142 -15.06 -7.67 -7.60
C SER A 142 -15.84 -6.85 -6.55
N GLY A 143 -15.20 -6.30 -5.53
CA GLY A 143 -15.79 -5.28 -4.66
C GLY A 143 -16.25 -4.05 -5.43
N ALA A 144 -15.63 -3.75 -6.58
CA ALA A 144 -16.07 -2.71 -7.51
C ALA A 144 -17.50 -2.96 -8.03
N PHE A 145 -17.90 -4.22 -8.28
CA PHE A 145 -19.28 -4.57 -8.66
C PHE A 145 -20.26 -4.18 -7.56
N THR A 146 -19.92 -4.44 -6.30
CA THR A 146 -20.77 -4.10 -5.16
C THR A 146 -20.92 -2.58 -5.02
N LEU A 147 -19.85 -1.81 -5.25
CA LEU A 147 -19.93 -0.35 -5.27
C LEU A 147 -20.76 0.16 -6.44
N ALA A 148 -20.64 -0.45 -7.63
CA ALA A 148 -21.44 -0.10 -8.79
C ALA A 148 -22.92 -0.44 -8.58
N GLU A 149 -23.27 -1.61 -8.01
CA GLU A 149 -24.65 -1.95 -7.63
C GLU A 149 -25.24 -0.99 -6.58
N ALA A 150 -24.40 -0.42 -5.71
CA ALA A 150 -24.82 0.64 -4.81
C ALA A 150 -25.08 1.98 -5.51
N GLY A 151 -24.70 2.14 -6.79
CA GLY A 151 -24.86 3.36 -7.59
C GLY A 151 -23.83 4.46 -7.27
N VAL A 152 -22.80 4.16 -6.46
CA VAL A 152 -21.81 5.16 -6.04
C VAL A 152 -20.69 5.37 -7.06
N LEU A 153 -20.60 4.50 -8.08
CA LEU A 153 -19.60 4.61 -9.16
C LEU A 153 -20.11 5.29 -10.43
N ASP A 154 -21.38 5.68 -10.52
CA ASP A 154 -21.95 6.30 -11.73
C ASP A 154 -21.21 7.57 -12.12
N GLY A 155 -20.73 7.63 -13.37
CA GLY A 155 -19.93 8.73 -13.91
C GLY A 155 -18.50 8.82 -13.40
N ARG A 156 -18.07 7.89 -12.54
CA ARG A 156 -16.76 7.88 -11.91
C ARG A 156 -15.76 6.98 -12.63
N ARG A 157 -14.47 7.19 -12.37
CA ARG A 157 -13.38 6.29 -12.79
C ARG A 157 -13.27 5.14 -11.81
N ALA A 158 -13.10 3.92 -12.30
CA ALA A 158 -12.90 2.74 -11.49
C ALA A 158 -12.06 1.69 -12.21
N THR A 159 -11.51 0.76 -11.47
CA THR A 159 -10.97 -0.49 -12.02
C THR A 159 -11.59 -1.69 -11.30
N ALA A 160 -11.52 -2.84 -11.96
CA ALA A 160 -11.88 -4.14 -11.44
C ALA A 160 -10.86 -5.17 -11.92
N HIS A 161 -10.94 -6.40 -11.45
CA HIS A 161 -10.05 -7.46 -11.94
C HIS A 161 -10.24 -7.67 -13.45
N TRP A 162 -9.15 -7.76 -14.20
CA TRP A 162 -9.16 -7.90 -15.66
C TRP A 162 -10.09 -8.98 -16.17
N GLN A 163 -10.18 -10.11 -15.46
CA GLN A 163 -11.05 -11.25 -15.81
C GLN A 163 -12.53 -10.86 -15.90
N TRP A 164 -12.97 -9.86 -15.17
CA TRP A 164 -14.36 -9.41 -15.08
C TRP A 164 -14.62 -8.09 -15.82
N ALA A 165 -13.64 -7.59 -16.58
CA ALA A 165 -13.73 -6.27 -17.18
C ALA A 165 -14.88 -6.12 -18.17
N ASP A 166 -15.13 -7.15 -18.99
CA ASP A 166 -16.21 -7.11 -19.99
C ASP A 166 -17.59 -7.25 -19.34
N ASP A 167 -17.73 -8.13 -18.35
CA ASP A 167 -18.96 -8.24 -17.55
C ASP A 167 -19.27 -6.94 -16.82
N PHE A 168 -18.23 -6.30 -16.26
CA PHE A 168 -18.39 -5.01 -15.58
C PHE A 168 -18.89 -3.92 -16.53
N ARG A 169 -18.28 -3.79 -17.72
CA ARG A 169 -18.71 -2.80 -18.72
C ARG A 169 -20.14 -3.05 -19.20
N ALA A 170 -20.52 -4.29 -19.43
CA ALA A 170 -21.84 -4.65 -19.86
C ALA A 170 -22.92 -4.31 -18.82
N ARG A 171 -22.62 -4.50 -17.54
CA ARG A 171 -23.58 -4.27 -16.44
C ARG A 171 -23.63 -2.82 -15.96
N PHE A 172 -22.51 -2.09 -16.03
CA PHE A 172 -22.38 -0.74 -15.47
C PHE A 172 -21.81 0.24 -16.50
N PRO A 173 -22.53 0.51 -17.60
CA PRO A 173 -22.05 1.36 -18.71
C PRO A 173 -21.86 2.83 -18.31
N SER A 174 -22.41 3.29 -17.18
CA SER A 174 -22.20 4.63 -16.63
C SER A 174 -20.83 4.79 -15.93
N VAL A 175 -20.13 3.70 -15.63
CA VAL A 175 -18.83 3.73 -14.96
C VAL A 175 -17.70 3.80 -15.99
N ARG A 176 -16.77 4.72 -15.79
CA ARG A 176 -15.56 4.83 -16.63
C ARG A 176 -14.52 3.81 -16.18
N LEU A 177 -14.63 2.57 -16.67
CA LEU A 177 -13.75 1.48 -16.31
C LEU A 177 -12.39 1.62 -16.96
N GLU A 178 -11.32 1.57 -16.15
CA GLU A 178 -9.91 1.45 -16.54
C GLU A 178 -9.40 0.03 -16.22
N PRO A 179 -9.53 -0.94 -17.15
CA PRO A 179 -9.35 -2.36 -16.82
C PRO A 179 -7.88 -2.78 -16.70
N ASP A 180 -6.95 -1.97 -17.23
CA ASP A 180 -5.54 -2.35 -17.33
C ASP A 180 -4.69 -1.90 -16.13
N VAL A 181 -5.25 -1.09 -15.21
CA VAL A 181 -4.50 -0.47 -14.12
C VAL A 181 -4.61 -1.24 -12.80
N LEU A 182 -3.61 -1.15 -11.93
CA LEU A 182 -3.61 -1.82 -10.62
C LEU A 182 -4.68 -1.26 -9.69
N PHE A 183 -4.81 0.07 -9.66
CA PHE A 183 -5.84 0.74 -8.89
C PHE A 183 -6.16 2.13 -9.47
N VAL A 184 -7.34 2.60 -9.17
CA VAL A 184 -7.80 3.96 -9.45
C VAL A 184 -8.11 4.65 -8.13
N ASP A 185 -7.53 5.83 -7.94
CA ASP A 185 -7.93 6.80 -6.90
C ASP A 185 -8.78 7.88 -7.58
N ASP A 186 -10.08 7.89 -7.31
CA ASP A 186 -11.03 8.89 -7.80
C ASP A 186 -11.51 9.82 -6.66
N GLY A 187 -10.61 10.10 -5.72
CA GLY A 187 -10.83 11.01 -4.61
C GLY A 187 -11.38 10.33 -3.35
N ASP A 188 -12.67 10.28 -3.20
CA ASP A 188 -13.38 9.63 -2.10
C ASP A 188 -13.72 8.16 -2.37
N ILE A 189 -13.63 7.70 -3.63
CA ILE A 189 -13.82 6.30 -3.99
C ILE A 189 -12.55 5.78 -4.67
N LEU A 190 -12.05 4.66 -4.17
CA LEU A 190 -10.85 4.00 -4.67
C LEU A 190 -11.17 2.54 -5.02
N THR A 191 -10.66 2.07 -6.14
CA THR A 191 -10.86 0.68 -6.56
C THR A 191 -9.54 0.04 -6.96
N ALA A 192 -9.33 -1.22 -6.63
CA ALA A 192 -8.16 -2.00 -7.02
C ALA A 192 -8.55 -3.23 -7.85
N ALA A 193 -7.65 -3.61 -8.73
CA ALA A 193 -7.76 -4.83 -9.54
C ALA A 193 -7.91 -6.11 -8.73
N GLY A 194 -7.57 -6.05 -7.45
CA GLY A 194 -7.65 -7.20 -6.55
C GLY A 194 -6.38 -8.01 -6.48
N SER A 195 -6.44 -9.14 -5.76
CA SER A 195 -5.26 -9.92 -5.43
C SER A 195 -4.16 -9.03 -4.82
N ALA A 196 -2.92 -9.13 -5.29
CA ALA A 196 -1.81 -8.33 -4.76
C ALA A 196 -2.00 -6.80 -4.93
N ALA A 197 -2.80 -6.34 -5.92
CA ALA A 197 -3.10 -4.91 -6.08
C ALA A 197 -3.91 -4.30 -4.92
N ALA A 198 -4.55 -5.12 -4.08
CA ALA A 198 -5.16 -4.68 -2.84
C ALA A 198 -4.13 -4.14 -1.84
N LEU A 199 -2.92 -4.73 -1.80
CA LEU A 199 -1.80 -4.22 -1.01
C LEU A 199 -1.27 -2.89 -1.57
N ASP A 200 -1.16 -2.77 -2.90
CA ASP A 200 -0.72 -1.52 -3.53
C ASP A 200 -1.65 -0.36 -3.21
N LEU A 201 -2.96 -0.58 -3.37
CA LEU A 201 -3.96 0.43 -2.99
C LEU A 201 -3.94 0.71 -1.49
N GLY A 202 -3.83 -0.32 -0.65
CA GLY A 202 -3.74 -0.15 0.79
C GLY A 202 -2.54 0.71 1.21
N LEU A 203 -1.34 0.44 0.66
CA LEU A 203 -0.13 1.23 0.89
C LEU A 203 -0.25 2.66 0.34
N HIS A 204 -0.92 2.84 -0.81
CA HIS A 204 -1.25 4.17 -1.35
C HIS A 204 -2.11 4.96 -0.35
N VAL A 205 -3.14 4.32 0.23
CA VAL A 205 -4.01 4.95 1.25
C VAL A 205 -3.21 5.29 2.51
N VAL A 206 -2.38 4.39 3.02
CA VAL A 206 -1.50 4.68 4.17
C VAL A 206 -0.57 5.86 3.87
N ARG A 207 0.00 5.92 2.68
CA ARG A 207 0.83 7.05 2.24
C ARG A 207 0.05 8.36 2.20
N ARG A 208 -1.18 8.34 1.68
CA ARG A 208 -2.07 9.49 1.60
C ARG A 208 -2.50 9.99 2.99
N ASP A 209 -2.70 9.08 3.94
CA ASP A 209 -3.19 9.40 5.28
C ASP A 209 -2.06 9.76 6.27
N HIS A 210 -0.92 9.05 6.19
CA HIS A 210 0.14 9.07 7.20
C HIS A 210 1.53 9.40 6.65
N GLY A 211 1.67 9.60 5.33
CA GLY A 211 2.93 9.96 4.69
C GLY A 211 3.75 8.77 4.18
N ALA A 212 4.82 9.08 3.44
CA ALA A 212 5.63 8.08 2.76
C ALA A 212 6.46 7.24 3.73
N GLU A 213 6.93 7.82 4.85
CA GLU A 213 7.74 7.09 5.82
C GLU A 213 6.94 6.00 6.53
N VAL A 214 5.70 6.30 6.94
CA VAL A 214 4.79 5.31 7.53
C VAL A 214 4.43 4.23 6.52
N ALA A 215 4.11 4.60 5.28
CA ALA A 215 3.84 3.63 4.22
C ALA A 215 5.04 2.71 3.96
N ASN A 216 6.27 3.24 3.98
CA ASN A 216 7.49 2.45 3.85
C ASN A 216 7.71 1.51 5.05
N ALA A 217 7.39 1.93 6.28
CA ALA A 217 7.47 1.06 7.45
C ALA A 217 6.49 -0.11 7.34
N VAL A 218 5.26 0.15 6.90
CA VAL A 218 4.24 -0.87 6.66
C VAL A 218 4.70 -1.85 5.57
N SER A 219 5.20 -1.34 4.43
CA SER A 219 5.63 -2.18 3.30
C SER A 219 6.83 -3.07 3.63
N ARG A 220 7.80 -2.58 4.42
CA ARG A 220 8.94 -3.39 4.88
C ARG A 220 8.49 -4.60 5.71
N ARG A 221 7.50 -4.42 6.58
CA ARG A 221 6.94 -5.51 7.37
C ARG A 221 6.22 -6.55 6.50
N LEU A 222 5.56 -6.09 5.43
CA LEU A 222 4.91 -6.95 4.44
C LEU A 222 5.90 -7.64 3.49
N VAL A 223 7.20 -7.28 3.53
CA VAL A 223 8.19 -7.69 2.53
C VAL A 223 7.69 -7.40 1.11
N PHE A 224 7.02 -6.25 0.94
CA PHE A 224 6.36 -5.84 -0.28
C PHE A 224 6.96 -4.52 -0.80
N ALA A 225 6.87 -4.26 -2.10
CA ALA A 225 7.38 -3.01 -2.66
C ALA A 225 6.66 -1.80 -2.05
N ALA A 226 7.42 -0.81 -1.56
CA ALA A 226 6.86 0.34 -0.84
C ALA A 226 5.96 1.22 -1.72
N HIS A 227 6.13 1.17 -3.03
CA HIS A 227 5.35 1.94 -3.99
C HIS A 227 5.29 1.22 -5.33
N ARG A 228 4.08 0.99 -5.79
CA ARG A 228 3.75 0.71 -7.19
C ARG A 228 2.73 1.74 -7.65
N ASP A 229 2.96 2.28 -8.86
CA ASP A 229 2.03 3.24 -9.46
C ASP A 229 0.72 2.53 -9.79
N GLY A 230 -0.42 3.12 -9.39
CA GLY A 230 -1.75 2.59 -9.71
C GLY A 230 -1.98 2.39 -11.20
N GLY A 231 -1.39 3.24 -12.05
CA GLY A 231 -1.44 3.14 -13.50
C GLY A 231 -0.64 1.99 -14.12
N GLN A 232 0.07 1.17 -13.33
CA GLN A 232 0.73 -0.03 -13.85
C GLN A 232 -0.30 -1.07 -14.29
N ARG A 233 0.05 -1.83 -15.36
CA ARG A 233 -0.85 -2.86 -15.88
C ARG A 233 -1.05 -4.01 -14.90
N GLN A 234 -2.30 -4.49 -14.79
CA GLN A 234 -2.68 -5.66 -13.98
C GLN A 234 -2.00 -6.93 -14.45
N PHE A 235 -2.02 -7.13 -15.75
CA PHE A 235 -1.50 -8.31 -16.42
C PHE A 235 -0.46 -7.88 -17.44
N VAL A 236 0.75 -8.33 -17.21
CA VAL A 236 1.77 -8.42 -18.25
C VAL A 236 1.85 -9.89 -18.58
N GLU A 237 1.46 -10.31 -19.80
CA GLU A 237 1.94 -11.58 -20.33
C GLU A 237 3.46 -11.52 -20.25
N ARG A 238 4.01 -12.09 -19.19
CA ARG A 238 5.45 -12.25 -19.07
C ARG A 238 5.77 -13.54 -19.81
N PRO A 239 6.59 -13.48 -20.85
CA PRO A 239 7.50 -14.60 -21.02
C PRO A 239 8.25 -14.69 -19.70
N VAL A 240 8.15 -15.81 -18.99
CA VAL A 240 9.08 -16.13 -17.90
C VAL A 240 10.47 -15.93 -18.53
N PRO A 241 11.34 -15.07 -17.98
CA PRO A 241 12.67 -14.91 -18.54
C PRO A 241 13.33 -16.27 -18.50
N ASP A 242 13.68 -16.81 -19.67
CA ASP A 242 14.37 -18.09 -19.79
C ASP A 242 15.77 -18.04 -19.16
N GLN A 243 16.22 -16.84 -18.72
CA GLN A 243 17.53 -16.63 -18.11
C GLN A 243 17.46 -15.66 -16.91
N PRO A 244 18.15 -15.98 -15.78
CA PRO A 244 18.27 -15.10 -14.61
C PRO A 244 18.84 -13.70 -14.90
N ASP A 245 19.62 -13.55 -15.97
CA ASP A 245 20.27 -12.30 -16.38
C ASP A 245 19.31 -11.21 -16.89
N GLU A 246 18.01 -11.50 -17.07
CA GLU A 246 17.06 -10.50 -17.55
C GLU A 246 16.33 -9.73 -16.43
N SER A 247 16.54 -10.10 -15.18
CA SER A 247 15.88 -9.45 -14.03
C SER A 247 16.34 -7.99 -13.88
N LEU A 248 15.39 -7.07 -13.71
CA LEU A 248 15.69 -5.68 -13.37
C LEU A 248 16.08 -5.49 -11.89
N ALA A 249 15.87 -6.48 -11.01
CA ALA A 249 16.05 -6.31 -9.57
C ALA A 249 17.44 -5.77 -9.18
N PRO A 250 18.57 -6.26 -9.72
CA PRO A 250 19.88 -5.71 -9.40
C PRO A 250 20.05 -4.25 -9.84
N LEU A 251 19.53 -3.90 -11.03
CA LEU A 251 19.56 -2.53 -11.55
C LEU A 251 18.73 -1.58 -10.68
N LEU A 252 17.54 -2.01 -10.25
CA LEU A 252 16.67 -1.20 -9.40
C LEU A 252 17.32 -0.94 -8.04
N ALA A 253 17.92 -1.96 -7.42
CA ALA A 253 18.64 -1.83 -6.16
C ALA A 253 19.83 -0.85 -6.31
N TRP A 254 20.64 -1.01 -7.36
CA TRP A 254 21.76 -0.12 -7.63
C TRP A 254 21.32 1.34 -7.83
N ALA A 255 20.23 1.57 -8.55
CA ALA A 255 19.71 2.91 -8.80
C ALA A 255 19.10 3.54 -7.53
N GLN A 256 18.43 2.75 -6.68
CA GLN A 256 17.87 3.24 -5.42
C GLN A 256 18.91 3.74 -4.43
N GLU A 257 20.13 3.16 -4.45
CA GLU A 257 21.25 3.64 -3.63
C GLU A 257 21.84 4.98 -4.13
N ARG A 258 21.45 5.42 -5.35
CA ARG A 258 22.05 6.57 -6.07
C ARG A 258 21.03 7.57 -6.58
N LEU A 259 19.85 7.64 -5.92
CA LEU A 259 18.77 8.53 -6.37
C LEU A 259 19.15 10.01 -6.33
N ASP A 260 20.06 10.40 -5.43
CA ASP A 260 20.62 11.74 -5.29
C ASP A 260 21.60 12.11 -6.41
N ALA A 261 22.20 11.12 -7.04
CA ALA A 261 23.13 11.32 -8.16
C ALA A 261 22.41 11.74 -9.46
N PRO A 262 23.12 12.37 -10.39
CA PRO A 262 22.56 12.77 -11.70
C PRO A 262 22.37 11.56 -12.63
N LEU A 263 21.52 10.62 -12.23
CA LEU A 263 21.17 9.44 -13.03
C LEU A 263 20.23 9.80 -14.17
N ALA A 264 20.60 9.41 -15.39
CA ALA A 264 19.75 9.41 -16.57
C ALA A 264 19.39 7.99 -17.01
N VAL A 265 18.43 7.87 -17.93
CA VAL A 265 18.06 6.56 -18.52
C VAL A 265 19.25 5.90 -19.22
N ALA A 266 20.17 6.70 -19.79
CA ALA A 266 21.38 6.19 -20.41
C ALA A 266 22.31 5.49 -19.41
N ASP A 267 22.42 6.03 -18.18
CA ASP A 267 23.25 5.44 -17.12
C ASP A 267 22.66 4.11 -16.63
N LEU A 268 21.33 4.04 -16.52
CA LEU A 268 20.62 2.80 -16.21
C LEU A 268 20.87 1.73 -17.29
N ALA A 269 20.81 2.12 -18.57
CA ALA A 269 21.05 1.22 -19.69
C ALA A 269 22.50 0.73 -19.73
N ALA A 270 23.46 1.63 -19.48
CA ALA A 270 24.88 1.30 -19.42
C ALA A 270 25.17 0.33 -18.25
N HIS A 271 24.62 0.58 -17.06
CA HIS A 271 24.80 -0.30 -15.91
C HIS A 271 24.21 -1.70 -16.14
N ALA A 272 23.05 -1.79 -16.81
CA ALA A 272 22.42 -3.06 -17.17
C ALA A 272 23.06 -3.72 -18.41
N ALA A 273 24.11 -3.14 -18.99
CA ALA A 273 24.78 -3.59 -20.21
C ALA A 273 23.81 -3.84 -21.39
N VAL A 274 22.79 -2.99 -21.55
CA VAL A 274 21.79 -3.10 -22.62
C VAL A 274 21.58 -1.76 -23.33
N SER A 275 20.97 -1.80 -24.52
CA SER A 275 20.55 -0.56 -25.21
C SER A 275 19.40 0.11 -24.45
N ALA A 276 19.25 1.44 -24.62
CA ALA A 276 18.11 2.19 -24.06
C ALA A 276 16.76 1.60 -24.52
N ALA A 277 16.66 1.17 -25.79
CA ALA A 277 15.45 0.54 -26.32
C ALA A 277 15.14 -0.79 -25.60
N THR A 278 16.17 -1.61 -25.36
CA THR A 278 16.04 -2.87 -24.61
C THR A 278 15.62 -2.59 -23.15
N LEU A 279 16.24 -1.59 -22.51
CA LEU A 279 15.88 -1.17 -21.16
C LEU A 279 14.41 -0.74 -21.09
N HIS A 280 13.95 0.12 -22.00
CA HIS A 280 12.55 0.55 -22.06
C HIS A 280 11.61 -0.64 -22.23
N ARG A 281 11.93 -1.61 -23.10
CA ARG A 281 11.14 -2.82 -23.29
C ARG A 281 11.09 -3.66 -22.02
N ARG A 282 12.24 -3.88 -21.34
CA ARG A 282 12.30 -4.62 -20.06
C ARG A 282 11.48 -3.91 -18.96
N PHE A 283 11.61 -2.59 -18.82
CA PHE A 283 10.81 -1.83 -17.86
C PHE A 283 9.31 -1.93 -18.14
N ARG A 284 8.90 -1.81 -19.41
CA ARG A 284 7.48 -2.02 -19.80
C ARG A 284 7.02 -3.43 -19.53
N ALA A 285 7.83 -4.43 -19.84
CA ALA A 285 7.51 -5.83 -19.65
C ALA A 285 7.46 -6.23 -18.16
N GLN A 286 8.43 -5.78 -17.34
CA GLN A 286 8.56 -6.25 -15.95
C GLN A 286 7.85 -5.34 -14.94
N LEU A 287 7.75 -4.03 -15.20
CA LEU A 287 7.24 -3.04 -14.26
C LEU A 287 6.01 -2.28 -14.76
N GLY A 288 5.62 -2.47 -16.04
CA GLY A 288 4.49 -1.75 -16.64
C GLY A 288 4.73 -0.24 -16.84
N THR A 289 5.93 0.25 -16.58
CA THR A 289 6.28 1.68 -16.61
C THR A 289 7.49 1.96 -17.48
N THR A 290 7.91 3.22 -17.60
CA THR A 290 9.17 3.57 -18.27
C THR A 290 10.29 3.75 -17.25
N PRO A 291 11.59 3.59 -17.64
CA PRO A 291 12.73 3.85 -16.77
C PRO A 291 12.69 5.25 -16.13
N LEU A 292 12.34 6.27 -16.92
CA LEU A 292 12.26 7.65 -16.45
C LEU A 292 11.12 7.86 -15.45
N ALA A 293 9.94 7.32 -15.73
CA ALA A 293 8.80 7.44 -14.83
C ALA A 293 9.08 6.74 -13.50
N TRP A 294 9.67 5.55 -13.52
CA TRP A 294 10.09 4.83 -12.32
C TRP A 294 11.11 5.65 -11.50
N LEU A 295 12.20 6.12 -12.16
CA LEU A 295 13.23 6.91 -11.47
C LEU A 295 12.67 8.20 -10.86
N THR A 296 11.74 8.85 -11.56
CA THR A 296 11.06 10.06 -11.06
C THR A 296 10.21 9.75 -9.84
N GLY A 297 9.45 8.67 -9.85
CA GLY A 297 8.64 8.22 -8.71
C GLY A 297 9.50 7.93 -7.47
N GLU A 298 10.62 7.21 -7.62
CA GLU A 298 11.56 6.92 -6.53
C GLU A 298 12.16 8.21 -5.93
N ARG A 299 12.53 9.16 -6.77
CA ARG A 299 13.06 10.47 -6.34
C ARG A 299 12.02 11.31 -5.60
N VAL A 300 10.77 11.32 -6.06
CA VAL A 300 9.67 11.99 -5.34
C VAL A 300 9.43 11.31 -3.98
N ALA A 301 9.45 9.99 -3.92
CA ALA A 301 9.32 9.26 -2.66
C ALA A 301 10.48 9.60 -1.69
N LEU A 302 11.71 9.74 -2.18
CA LEU A 302 12.83 10.19 -1.37
C LEU A 302 12.64 11.62 -0.87
N ALA A 303 12.17 12.54 -1.74
CA ALA A 303 11.88 13.93 -1.36
C ALA A 303 10.82 14.01 -0.25
N CYS A 304 9.75 13.22 -0.34
CA CYS A 304 8.72 13.11 0.69
C CYS A 304 9.33 12.69 2.04
N ARG A 305 10.16 11.64 2.06
CA ARG A 305 10.84 11.18 3.28
C ARG A 305 11.75 12.25 3.91
N LEU A 306 12.48 13.01 3.08
CA LEU A 306 13.33 14.11 3.59
C LEU A 306 12.51 15.21 4.27
N ILE A 307 11.36 15.56 3.68
CA ILE A 307 10.43 16.55 4.27
C ILE A 307 9.84 16.01 5.59
N GLU A 308 9.43 14.76 5.62
CA GLU A 308 8.89 14.09 6.83
C GLU A 308 9.90 14.00 7.97
N ARG A 309 11.20 13.88 7.65
CA ARG A 309 12.31 13.90 8.62
C ARG A 309 12.73 15.30 9.06
N GLY A 310 12.05 16.34 8.58
CA GLY A 310 12.25 17.71 9.05
C GLY A 310 13.12 18.59 8.17
N GLU A 311 13.58 18.13 6.99
CA GLU A 311 14.28 19.08 6.10
C GLU A 311 13.28 20.12 5.57
N SER A 312 13.50 21.36 5.97
CA SER A 312 12.61 22.49 5.69
C SER A 312 12.94 23.25 4.41
N ARG A 313 14.18 23.14 3.92
CA ARG A 313 14.67 23.84 2.74
C ARG A 313 14.44 23.03 1.47
N PHE A 314 13.47 23.42 0.68
CA PHE A 314 13.08 22.69 -0.53
C PHE A 314 14.16 22.64 -1.63
N ASP A 315 15.12 23.57 -1.63
CA ASP A 315 16.28 23.49 -2.49
C ASP A 315 17.24 22.37 -2.08
N VAL A 316 17.38 22.11 -0.78
CA VAL A 316 18.15 20.97 -0.25
C VAL A 316 17.43 19.66 -0.56
N VAL A 317 16.12 19.59 -0.28
CA VAL A 317 15.29 18.41 -0.63
C VAL A 317 15.41 18.07 -2.10
N ALA A 318 15.31 19.08 -3.00
CA ALA A 318 15.39 18.87 -4.45
C ALA A 318 16.74 18.29 -4.89
N ARG A 319 17.84 18.80 -4.33
CA ARG A 319 19.19 18.28 -4.62
C ARG A 319 19.39 16.88 -4.05
N ALA A 320 19.08 16.70 -2.77
CA ALA A 320 19.28 15.43 -2.06
C ALA A 320 18.40 14.29 -2.59
N SER A 321 17.30 14.61 -3.26
CA SER A 321 16.45 13.63 -3.93
C SER A 321 16.75 13.45 -5.44
N GLY A 322 17.78 14.13 -5.98
CA GLY A 322 18.12 14.05 -7.39
C GLY A 322 17.12 14.76 -8.32
N LEU A 323 16.21 15.58 -7.78
CA LEU A 323 15.24 16.37 -8.57
C LEU A 323 15.79 17.74 -9.01
N GLY A 324 16.99 18.09 -8.59
CA GLY A 324 17.74 19.27 -9.03
C GLY A 324 17.24 20.58 -8.45
N THR A 325 16.07 21.08 -8.86
CA THR A 325 15.57 22.39 -8.44
C THR A 325 14.27 22.33 -7.63
N ALA A 326 14.06 23.31 -6.74
CA ALA A 326 12.81 23.41 -5.98
C ALA A 326 11.57 23.60 -6.88
N ALA A 327 11.74 24.24 -8.06
CA ALA A 327 10.65 24.38 -9.02
C ALA A 327 10.23 23.01 -9.62
N HIS A 328 11.22 22.21 -10.00
CA HIS A 328 10.99 20.86 -10.53
C HIS A 328 10.41 19.93 -9.45
N LEU A 329 10.96 19.96 -8.22
CA LEU A 329 10.40 19.29 -7.07
C LEU A 329 8.91 19.62 -6.88
N ARG A 330 8.54 20.91 -6.93
CA ARG A 330 7.14 21.35 -6.75
C ARG A 330 6.22 20.79 -7.83
N ALA A 331 6.65 20.81 -9.08
CA ALA A 331 5.87 20.30 -10.21
C ALA A 331 5.65 18.78 -10.06
N LEU A 332 6.71 18.03 -9.75
CA LEU A 332 6.64 16.58 -9.63
C LEU A 332 5.87 16.13 -8.39
N MET A 333 6.07 16.77 -7.23
CA MET A 333 5.29 16.41 -6.03
C MET A 333 3.79 16.66 -6.23
N ARG A 334 3.39 17.78 -6.88
CA ARG A 334 1.98 18.01 -7.20
C ARG A 334 1.41 16.92 -8.10
N ARG A 335 2.17 16.48 -9.08
CA ARG A 335 1.74 15.41 -10.01
C ARG A 335 1.61 14.06 -9.31
N GLU A 336 2.59 13.68 -8.49
CA GLU A 336 2.69 12.34 -7.89
C GLU A 336 1.90 12.21 -6.57
N THR A 337 1.78 13.30 -5.78
CA THR A 337 1.17 13.28 -4.45
C THR A 337 -0.10 14.13 -4.33
N GLY A 338 -0.42 14.92 -5.35
CA GLY A 338 -1.50 15.90 -5.30
C GLY A 338 -1.18 17.15 -4.47
N LEU A 339 -0.03 17.21 -3.77
CA LEU A 339 0.32 18.27 -2.83
C LEU A 339 1.57 19.03 -3.26
N ALA A 340 1.59 20.35 -3.00
CA ALA A 340 2.83 21.10 -3.08
C ALA A 340 3.76 20.74 -1.89
N PRO A 341 5.10 20.91 -2.00
CA PRO A 341 6.02 20.58 -0.91
C PRO A 341 5.70 21.27 0.43
N SER A 342 5.21 22.51 0.38
CA SER A 342 4.77 23.27 1.58
C SER A 342 3.54 22.63 2.23
N ASP A 343 2.59 22.18 1.43
CA ASP A 343 1.35 21.56 1.90
C ASP A 343 1.64 20.15 2.42
N TYR A 344 2.52 19.42 1.74
CA TYR A 344 3.00 18.13 2.18
C TYR A 344 3.71 18.23 3.54
N ARG A 345 4.62 19.19 3.71
CA ARG A 345 5.31 19.46 4.98
C ARG A 345 4.34 19.80 6.10
N ARG A 346 3.35 20.68 5.83
CA ARG A 346 2.35 21.05 6.84
C ARG A 346 1.54 19.84 7.31
N ARG A 347 1.31 18.88 6.43
CA ARG A 347 0.50 17.69 6.71
C ARG A 347 1.30 16.56 7.35
N PHE A 348 2.53 16.35 6.94
CA PHE A 348 3.32 15.16 7.28
C PHE A 348 4.69 15.47 7.88
N GLY A 349 5.13 16.72 7.89
CA GLY A 349 6.38 17.12 8.52
C GLY A 349 6.27 17.13 10.04
N PRO A 350 7.42 17.23 10.75
CA PRO A 350 7.41 17.36 12.21
C PRO A 350 6.59 18.56 12.63
N SER A 351 5.81 18.42 13.70
CA SER A 351 5.15 19.57 14.34
C SER A 351 6.22 20.55 14.78
N ALA A 352 6.06 21.83 14.42
CA ALA A 352 6.88 22.88 15.02
C ALA A 352 6.62 22.87 16.52
N GLY A 353 7.64 22.45 17.30
CA GLY A 353 7.63 22.48 18.75
C GLY A 353 7.62 23.93 19.27
#